data_ee5b6d904e8fba7ad79064dffc32728d
#
_entry.id   ee5b6d904e8fba7ad79064dffc32728d
#
_cell.length_a   1.000
_cell.length_b   1.000
_cell.length_c   1.000
_cell.angle_alpha   90.00
_cell.angle_beta   90.00
_cell.angle_gamma   90.00
#
_symmetry.space_group_name_H-M   'P 1'
#
loop_
_entity.id
_entity.type
_entity.pdbx_description
1 polymer ?
#
loop_
_entity_poly.entity_id
_entity_poly.type
_entity_poly.pdbx_seq_one_letter_code
_entity_poly.pdbx_strand_id
1 'polypeptide(L)'
;MDEYRTHRHISHLMGLYPCSQISEDGDKTVFQAARTSLLARGDGHGTGWSLGHKINLNARAHEGLHCHNLIRRALQQTWSTDVDERAGGIYENLWDAHAPYQIDGNFGYTAGIAEMLLQSYNGKLVILPALPTDFWTKGAVKGLKAVGNFTVDITWAKARAEEIRIVSHAGTVCVVKYAGVADDVRNDERRRTGSVDGHVDHMGGLDALATGRRLLANGVGGEIL
;
A
#
# COMPACT_ATOMS: atom_id res chain seq x y z
N MET A 1 -10.06 -20.99 -24.19
CA MET A 1 -9.51 -19.67 -23.87
C MET A 1 -9.86 -19.16 -22.45
N ASP A 2 -10.85 -19.75 -21.79
CA ASP A 2 -11.29 -19.29 -20.45
C ASP A 2 -10.43 -19.82 -19.28
N GLU A 3 -9.74 -20.93 -19.48
CA GLU A 3 -8.91 -21.57 -18.45
C GLU A 3 -7.73 -20.68 -17.96
N TYR A 4 -7.25 -19.79 -18.82
CA TYR A 4 -6.16 -18.86 -18.48
C TYR A 4 -6.63 -17.57 -17.78
N ARG A 5 -7.92 -17.24 -17.82
CA ARG A 5 -8.43 -16.00 -17.21
C ARG A 5 -8.37 -16.03 -15.69
N THR A 6 -8.54 -17.20 -15.09
CA THR A 6 -8.56 -17.35 -13.62
C THR A 6 -7.30 -17.98 -13.07
N HIS A 7 -6.23 -18.08 -13.87
CA HIS A 7 -4.99 -18.70 -13.44
C HIS A 7 -4.36 -17.93 -12.28
N ARG A 8 -3.82 -18.66 -11.31
CA ARG A 8 -3.20 -18.07 -10.11
C ARG A 8 -1.97 -17.22 -10.37
N HIS A 9 -1.24 -17.46 -11.46
CA HIS A 9 -0.07 -16.67 -11.84
C HIS A 9 -0.46 -15.41 -12.60
N ILE A 10 0.05 -14.26 -12.14
CA ILE A 10 -0.19 -12.92 -12.72
C ILE A 10 1.16 -12.23 -13.00
N SER A 11 2.18 -12.98 -13.36
CA SER A 11 3.55 -12.49 -13.55
C SER A 11 3.70 -11.43 -14.65
N HIS A 12 2.77 -11.34 -15.59
CA HIS A 12 2.75 -10.26 -16.58
C HIS A 12 2.49 -8.86 -15.98
N LEU A 13 2.02 -8.78 -14.73
CA LEU A 13 1.86 -7.54 -13.98
C LEU A 13 3.04 -7.23 -13.04
N MET A 14 4.16 -7.91 -13.19
CA MET A 14 5.36 -7.66 -12.38
C MET A 14 5.83 -6.21 -12.46
N GLY A 15 5.61 -5.53 -13.58
CA GLY A 15 5.89 -4.10 -13.73
C GLY A 15 5.08 -3.19 -12.81
N LEU A 16 3.89 -3.65 -12.34
CA LEU A 16 3.08 -2.95 -11.34
C LEU A 16 3.55 -3.29 -9.91
N TYR A 17 3.74 -4.58 -9.62
CA TYR A 17 4.27 -5.09 -8.37
C TYR A 17 4.97 -6.45 -8.58
N PRO A 18 6.18 -6.68 -8.01
CA PRO A 18 6.90 -5.85 -7.02
C PRO A 18 7.67 -4.68 -7.61
N CYS A 19 7.82 -4.62 -8.93
CA CYS A 19 8.46 -3.49 -9.58
C CYS A 19 7.57 -2.23 -9.55
N SER A 20 8.04 -1.14 -10.16
CA SER A 20 7.36 0.15 -10.14
C SER A 20 7.40 0.88 -11.50
N GLN A 21 7.62 0.12 -12.58
CA GLN A 21 7.61 0.69 -13.95
C GLN A 21 6.19 1.13 -14.36
N ILE A 22 5.18 0.42 -13.85
CA ILE A 22 3.78 0.77 -14.05
C ILE A 22 3.27 1.41 -12.77
N SER A 23 2.88 2.68 -12.86
CA SER A 23 2.34 3.43 -11.72
C SER A 23 1.32 4.46 -12.18
N GLU A 24 0.49 4.94 -11.27
CA GLU A 24 -0.53 5.96 -11.56
C GLU A 24 0.06 7.26 -12.12
N ASP A 25 1.28 7.62 -11.69
CA ASP A 25 1.97 8.83 -12.15
C ASP A 25 2.80 8.61 -13.43
N GLY A 26 2.87 7.38 -13.91
CA GLY A 26 3.51 7.04 -15.18
C GLY A 26 2.57 7.19 -16.37
N ASP A 27 2.72 6.31 -17.36
CA ASP A 27 1.80 6.25 -18.49
C ASP A 27 0.43 5.76 -18.02
N LYS A 28 -0.56 6.68 -18.07
CA LYS A 28 -1.93 6.43 -17.63
C LYS A 28 -2.62 5.33 -18.43
N THR A 29 -2.28 5.19 -19.72
CA THR A 29 -2.84 4.17 -20.59
C THR A 29 -2.35 2.80 -20.15
N VAL A 30 -1.06 2.67 -19.92
CA VAL A 30 -0.43 1.42 -19.45
C VAL A 30 -0.94 1.08 -18.04
N PHE A 31 -1.04 2.07 -17.13
CA PHE A 31 -1.58 1.85 -15.80
C PHE A 31 -3.04 1.36 -15.85
N GLN A 32 -3.89 1.99 -16.68
CA GLN A 32 -5.27 1.55 -16.84
C GLN A 32 -5.37 0.17 -17.49
N ALA A 33 -4.52 -0.15 -18.44
CA ALA A 33 -4.45 -1.48 -19.05
C ALA A 33 -4.07 -2.56 -18.01
N ALA A 34 -3.11 -2.25 -17.12
CA ALA A 34 -2.73 -3.13 -16.01
C ALA A 34 -3.90 -3.38 -15.05
N ARG A 35 -4.66 -2.34 -14.67
CA ARG A 35 -5.88 -2.47 -13.85
C ARG A 35 -6.94 -3.32 -14.54
N THR A 36 -7.19 -3.08 -15.83
CA THR A 36 -8.14 -3.88 -16.63
C THR A 36 -7.72 -5.34 -16.69
N SER A 37 -6.43 -5.60 -16.91
CA SER A 37 -5.87 -6.95 -16.92
C SER A 37 -6.02 -7.65 -15.57
N LEU A 38 -5.76 -6.94 -14.46
CA LEU A 38 -5.90 -7.45 -13.10
C LEU A 38 -7.36 -7.86 -12.82
N LEU A 39 -8.31 -6.99 -13.17
CA LEU A 39 -9.74 -7.26 -13.03
C LEU A 39 -10.18 -8.46 -13.89
N ALA A 40 -9.70 -8.54 -15.15
CA ALA A 40 -10.04 -9.63 -16.07
C ALA A 40 -9.51 -10.99 -15.58
N ARG A 41 -8.39 -11.01 -14.84
CA ARG A 41 -7.84 -12.20 -14.20
C ARG A 41 -8.68 -12.68 -13.01
N GLY A 42 -9.42 -11.78 -12.40
CA GLY A 42 -10.28 -12.06 -11.25
C GLY A 42 -9.51 -12.66 -10.07
N ASP A 43 -10.25 -13.10 -9.08
CA ASP A 43 -9.66 -13.63 -7.84
C ASP A 43 -9.41 -15.12 -7.89
N GLY A 44 -9.88 -15.81 -8.91
CA GLY A 44 -9.61 -17.21 -9.25
C GLY A 44 -9.33 -18.13 -8.08
N HIS A 45 -8.46 -19.08 -8.28
CA HIS A 45 -8.00 -20.01 -7.26
C HIS A 45 -7.34 -19.26 -6.09
N GLY A 46 -7.81 -19.57 -4.89
CA GLY A 46 -7.47 -18.86 -3.65
C GLY A 46 -6.25 -19.37 -2.92
N THR A 47 -5.22 -19.86 -3.65
CA THR A 47 -3.97 -20.30 -3.01
C THR A 47 -3.30 -19.14 -2.29
N GLY A 48 -2.69 -19.39 -1.15
CA GLY A 48 -2.20 -18.37 -0.25
C GLY A 48 -1.24 -17.37 -0.89
N TRP A 49 -0.15 -17.82 -1.53
CA TRP A 49 0.79 -16.91 -2.20
C TRP A 49 0.12 -16.09 -3.31
N SER A 50 -0.86 -16.69 -4.02
CA SER A 50 -1.58 -16.00 -5.08
C SER A 50 -2.48 -14.88 -4.52
N LEU A 51 -3.16 -15.14 -3.40
CA LEU A 51 -3.93 -14.10 -2.70
C LEU A 51 -3.01 -12.98 -2.22
N GLY A 52 -1.87 -13.31 -1.61
CA GLY A 52 -0.85 -12.34 -1.21
C GLY A 52 -0.39 -11.47 -2.38
N HIS A 53 -0.07 -12.08 -3.52
CA HIS A 53 0.33 -11.35 -4.73
C HIS A 53 -0.79 -10.42 -5.23
N LYS A 54 -2.05 -10.91 -5.26
CA LYS A 54 -3.21 -10.13 -5.69
C LYS A 54 -3.51 -8.95 -4.76
N ILE A 55 -3.34 -9.12 -3.43
CA ILE A 55 -3.49 -8.00 -2.48
C ILE A 55 -2.49 -6.90 -2.81
N ASN A 56 -1.22 -7.24 -3.03
CA ASN A 56 -0.18 -6.27 -3.37
C ASN A 56 -0.45 -5.58 -4.72
N LEU A 57 -0.85 -6.33 -5.75
CA LEU A 57 -1.21 -5.76 -7.06
C LEU A 57 -2.39 -4.80 -6.97
N ASN A 58 -3.45 -5.19 -6.23
CA ASN A 58 -4.63 -4.33 -6.03
C ASN A 58 -4.29 -3.10 -5.18
N ALA A 59 -3.40 -3.22 -4.18
CA ALA A 59 -2.90 -2.08 -3.43
C ALA A 59 -2.19 -1.07 -4.34
N ARG A 60 -1.32 -1.55 -5.26
CA ARG A 60 -0.66 -0.70 -6.26
C ARG A 60 -1.62 -0.14 -7.31
N ALA A 61 -2.73 -0.82 -7.58
CA ALA A 61 -3.81 -0.34 -8.44
C ALA A 61 -4.79 0.60 -7.71
N HIS A 62 -4.58 0.88 -6.41
CA HIS A 62 -5.41 1.70 -5.53
C HIS A 62 -6.83 1.15 -5.30
N GLU A 63 -6.98 -0.17 -5.35
CA GLU A 63 -8.26 -0.89 -5.20
C GLU A 63 -8.47 -1.36 -3.73
N GLY A 64 -8.61 -0.40 -2.80
CA GLY A 64 -8.66 -0.69 -1.35
C GLY A 64 -9.79 -1.63 -0.93
N LEU A 65 -10.99 -1.48 -1.47
CA LEU A 65 -12.12 -2.37 -1.18
C LEU A 65 -11.83 -3.81 -1.65
N HIS A 66 -11.21 -3.93 -2.82
CA HIS A 66 -10.84 -5.23 -3.36
C HIS A 66 -9.76 -5.91 -2.50
N CYS A 67 -8.74 -5.15 -2.07
CA CYS A 67 -7.74 -5.63 -1.11
C CYS A 67 -8.38 -6.15 0.17
N HIS A 68 -9.33 -5.41 0.75
CA HIS A 68 -10.05 -5.82 1.95
C HIS A 68 -10.78 -7.16 1.76
N ASN A 69 -11.45 -7.34 0.63
CA ASN A 69 -12.15 -8.60 0.32
C ASN A 69 -11.19 -9.77 0.17
N LEU A 70 -10.05 -9.55 -0.49
CA LEU A 70 -9.00 -10.57 -0.62
C LEU A 70 -8.38 -10.93 0.73
N ILE A 71 -8.13 -9.95 1.61
CA ILE A 71 -7.64 -10.19 2.98
C ILE A 71 -8.65 -11.03 3.77
N ARG A 72 -9.92 -10.68 3.72
CA ARG A 72 -10.96 -11.48 4.40
C ARG A 72 -10.99 -12.93 3.90
N ARG A 73 -10.81 -13.13 2.60
CA ARG A 73 -10.73 -14.47 2.01
C ARG A 73 -9.46 -15.20 2.46
N ALA A 74 -8.32 -14.51 2.44
CA ALA A 74 -7.03 -15.06 2.86
C ALA A 74 -7.03 -15.51 4.33
N LEU A 75 -7.79 -14.83 5.19
CA LEU A 75 -7.90 -15.13 6.61
C LEU A 75 -9.02 -16.12 6.95
N GLN A 76 -9.67 -16.74 5.96
CA GLN A 76 -10.62 -17.81 6.23
C GLN A 76 -9.89 -19.05 6.72
N GLN A 77 -10.40 -19.63 7.81
CA GLN A 77 -9.83 -20.87 8.35
C GLN A 77 -10.06 -22.04 7.39
N THR A 78 -9.05 -22.85 7.20
CA THR A 78 -9.12 -24.09 6.42
C THR A 78 -8.58 -25.28 7.24
N TRP A 79 -9.11 -26.44 6.94
CA TRP A 79 -8.71 -27.72 7.54
C TRP A 79 -8.10 -28.65 6.48
N SER A 80 -8.17 -28.29 5.22
CA SER A 80 -7.71 -29.12 4.13
C SER A 80 -6.19 -29.28 4.16
N THR A 81 -5.74 -30.51 4.08
CA THR A 81 -4.33 -30.88 3.85
C THR A 81 -4.11 -31.36 2.43
N ASP A 82 -5.17 -31.48 1.64
CA ASP A 82 -5.09 -31.93 0.25
C ASP A 82 -4.59 -30.80 -0.65
N VAL A 83 -3.79 -31.18 -1.65
CA VAL A 83 -3.31 -30.24 -2.67
C VAL A 83 -4.47 -29.91 -3.60
N ASP A 84 -5.30 -28.95 -3.20
CA ASP A 84 -6.35 -28.35 -4.02
C ASP A 84 -5.97 -26.90 -4.33
N GLU A 85 -5.76 -26.58 -5.59
CA GLU A 85 -5.43 -25.24 -6.05
C GLU A 85 -6.52 -24.18 -5.72
N ARG A 86 -7.70 -24.62 -5.30
CA ARG A 86 -8.81 -23.77 -4.86
C ARG A 86 -8.84 -23.57 -3.34
N ALA A 87 -8.11 -24.41 -2.60
CA ALA A 87 -7.98 -24.27 -1.17
C ALA A 87 -6.99 -23.15 -0.85
N GLY A 88 -7.42 -22.18 -0.08
CA GLY A 88 -6.61 -21.10 0.47
C GLY A 88 -7.08 -20.83 1.89
N GLY A 89 -6.53 -19.81 2.53
CA GLY A 89 -6.89 -19.44 3.88
C GLY A 89 -5.75 -19.72 4.86
N ILE A 90 -6.09 -19.85 6.14
CA ILE A 90 -5.12 -20.07 7.22
C ILE A 90 -5.48 -21.31 8.03
N TYR A 91 -4.47 -22.03 8.49
CA TYR A 91 -4.62 -23.09 9.48
C TYR A 91 -4.80 -22.52 10.89
N GLU A 92 -5.16 -23.35 11.87
CA GLU A 92 -5.34 -22.94 13.26
C GLU A 92 -4.12 -22.23 13.87
N ASN A 93 -2.93 -22.58 13.43
CA ASN A 93 -1.68 -21.97 13.86
C ASN A 93 -1.34 -20.67 13.09
N LEU A 94 -2.30 -20.14 12.33
CA LEU A 94 -2.20 -18.94 11.49
C LEU A 94 -1.25 -19.07 10.28
N TRP A 95 -0.80 -20.26 9.96
CA TRP A 95 -0.02 -20.49 8.75
C TRP A 95 -0.91 -20.48 7.52
N ASP A 96 -0.41 -19.86 6.48
CA ASP A 96 -1.08 -19.82 5.19
C ASP A 96 -1.19 -21.20 4.55
N ALA A 97 -2.31 -21.44 3.89
CA ALA A 97 -2.60 -22.68 3.21
C ALA A 97 -2.56 -22.51 1.70
N HIS A 98 -1.72 -23.33 1.07
CA HIS A 98 -1.89 -23.73 -0.33
C HIS A 98 -2.42 -25.16 -0.40
N ALA A 99 -2.53 -25.79 0.77
CA ALA A 99 -2.56 -27.22 1.00
C ALA A 99 -1.36 -27.93 0.31
N PRO A 100 -0.20 -28.19 1.01
CA PRO A 100 0.03 -27.81 2.39
C PRO A 100 0.44 -26.34 2.61
N TYR A 101 1.02 -26.06 3.77
CA TYR A 101 1.51 -24.77 4.21
C TYR A 101 2.49 -24.07 3.24
N GLN A 102 2.31 -22.76 3.07
CA GLN A 102 3.24 -21.88 2.36
C GLN A 102 3.41 -20.56 3.11
N ILE A 103 4.64 -20.25 3.53
CA ILE A 103 4.96 -19.00 4.22
C ILE A 103 4.77 -17.76 3.34
N ASP A 104 4.80 -17.94 2.03
CA ASP A 104 4.67 -16.88 1.02
C ASP A 104 3.40 -16.08 1.21
N GLY A 105 2.27 -16.72 1.52
CA GLY A 105 1.01 -16.05 1.78
C GLY A 105 1.07 -15.19 3.03
N ASN A 106 1.63 -15.70 4.13
CA ASN A 106 1.80 -14.93 5.36
C ASN A 106 2.59 -13.63 5.10
N PHE A 107 3.71 -13.72 4.38
CA PHE A 107 4.51 -12.54 4.04
C PHE A 107 3.80 -11.66 3.01
N GLY A 108 3.15 -12.27 2.01
CA GLY A 108 2.39 -11.54 1.00
C GLY A 108 1.22 -10.75 1.58
N TYR A 109 0.52 -11.28 2.57
CA TYR A 109 -0.60 -10.58 3.24
C TYR A 109 -0.10 -9.37 4.03
N THR A 110 0.96 -9.53 4.81
CA THR A 110 1.52 -8.43 5.60
C THR A 110 2.13 -7.35 4.71
N ALA A 111 2.83 -7.73 3.64
CA ALA A 111 3.33 -6.79 2.64
C ALA A 111 2.18 -6.04 1.95
N GLY A 112 1.11 -6.75 1.57
CA GLY A 112 -0.05 -6.15 0.93
C GLY A 112 -0.76 -5.12 1.83
N ILE A 113 -0.92 -5.42 3.11
CA ILE A 113 -1.47 -4.45 4.09
C ILE A 113 -0.57 -3.24 4.21
N ALA A 114 0.76 -3.42 4.24
CA ALA A 114 1.69 -2.30 4.25
C ALA A 114 1.55 -1.44 2.98
N GLU A 115 1.48 -2.05 1.79
CA GLU A 115 1.26 -1.36 0.51
C GLU A 115 -0.09 -0.62 0.43
N MET A 116 -1.13 -1.09 1.12
CA MET A 116 -2.41 -0.37 1.22
C MET A 116 -2.30 0.92 2.01
N LEU A 117 -1.39 0.97 3.00
CA LEU A 117 -1.24 2.09 3.93
C LEU A 117 -0.11 3.04 3.55
N LEU A 118 0.99 2.52 3.01
CA LEU A 118 2.17 3.27 2.61
C LEU A 118 2.85 2.61 1.42
N GLN A 119 3.00 3.33 0.33
CA GLN A 119 3.84 2.91 -0.78
C GLN A 119 5.08 3.80 -0.86
N SER A 120 6.21 3.19 -1.18
CA SER A 120 7.49 3.89 -1.28
C SER A 120 8.22 3.45 -2.54
N TYR A 121 8.05 4.20 -3.62
CA TYR A 121 8.66 3.92 -4.93
C TYR A 121 8.82 5.21 -5.75
N ASN A 122 9.67 5.16 -6.76
CA ASN A 122 9.91 6.27 -7.68
C ASN A 122 10.17 7.61 -6.97
N GLY A 123 10.94 7.57 -5.87
CA GLY A 123 11.38 8.75 -5.13
C GLY A 123 10.30 9.42 -4.27
N LYS A 124 9.18 8.78 -4.02
CA LYS A 124 8.08 9.35 -3.22
C LYS A 124 7.47 8.35 -2.25
N LEU A 125 6.79 8.89 -1.23
CA LEU A 125 5.93 8.18 -0.31
C LEU A 125 4.46 8.46 -0.68
N VAL A 126 3.67 7.42 -0.90
CA VAL A 126 2.23 7.55 -1.16
C VAL A 126 1.48 7.09 0.07
N ILE A 127 0.71 7.99 0.66
CA ILE A 127 0.04 7.80 1.94
C ILE A 127 -1.40 7.31 1.73
N LEU A 128 -1.77 6.21 2.39
CA LEU A 128 -3.09 5.58 2.34
C LEU A 128 -3.63 5.36 0.91
N PRO A 129 -2.81 4.87 -0.04
CA PRO A 129 -3.21 4.80 -1.45
C PRO A 129 -4.37 3.84 -1.70
N ALA A 130 -4.54 2.82 -0.86
CA ALA A 130 -5.57 1.79 -1.01
C ALA A 130 -6.30 1.52 0.32
N LEU A 131 -6.63 2.58 1.06
CA LEU A 131 -7.42 2.44 2.28
C LEU A 131 -8.85 1.98 1.92
N PRO A 132 -9.38 0.89 2.51
CA PRO A 132 -10.77 0.48 2.30
C PRO A 132 -11.69 1.38 3.15
N THR A 133 -12.09 2.50 2.62
CA THR A 133 -12.72 3.62 3.31
C THR A 133 -14.03 3.27 4.02
N ASP A 134 -14.75 2.26 3.52
CA ASP A 134 -16.02 1.81 4.10
C ASP A 134 -15.83 0.96 5.37
N PHE A 135 -14.64 0.37 5.53
CA PHE A 135 -14.35 -0.57 6.62
C PHE A 135 -13.31 -0.02 7.60
N TRP A 136 -12.22 0.55 7.10
CA TRP A 136 -11.16 1.09 7.95
C TRP A 136 -11.34 2.59 8.15
N THR A 137 -12.49 2.97 8.71
CA THR A 137 -12.88 4.37 8.92
C THR A 137 -11.99 5.11 9.91
N LYS A 138 -11.32 4.38 10.83
CA LYS A 138 -10.34 4.90 11.77
C LYS A 138 -9.27 3.86 12.05
N GLY A 139 -8.06 4.31 12.33
CA GLY A 139 -6.97 3.42 12.68
C GLY A 139 -5.64 4.16 12.83
N ALA A 140 -4.61 3.38 13.10
CA ALA A 140 -3.25 3.87 13.18
C ALA A 140 -2.27 2.77 12.78
N VAL A 141 -1.18 3.17 12.16
CA VAL A 141 0.00 2.33 11.92
C VAL A 141 1.24 3.11 12.33
N LYS A 142 2.23 2.42 12.91
CA LYS A 142 3.46 3.05 13.38
C LYS A 142 4.68 2.25 12.92
N GLY A 143 5.75 2.97 12.64
CA GLY A 143 7.04 2.37 12.36
C GLY A 143 7.20 1.77 10.97
N LEU A 144 6.33 2.08 10.00
CA LEU A 144 6.50 1.63 8.62
C LEU A 144 7.82 2.18 8.07
N LYS A 145 8.59 1.30 7.44
CA LYS A 145 9.86 1.67 6.81
C LYS A 145 9.64 1.98 5.34
N ALA A 146 10.33 3.02 4.86
CA ALA A 146 10.24 3.46 3.48
C ALA A 146 11.62 3.70 2.88
N VAL A 147 11.69 3.65 1.54
CA VAL A 147 12.90 3.91 0.76
C VAL A 147 13.41 5.32 1.06
N GLY A 148 14.73 5.50 1.17
CA GLY A 148 15.35 6.75 1.61
C GLY A 148 15.58 6.82 3.12
N ASN A 149 15.45 5.68 3.82
CA ASN A 149 15.64 5.55 5.27
C ASN A 149 14.66 6.40 6.09
N PHE A 150 13.39 6.33 5.71
CA PHE A 150 12.29 6.96 6.43
C PHE A 150 11.58 5.98 7.36
N THR A 151 11.04 6.50 8.46
CA THR A 151 10.06 5.82 9.30
C THR A 151 8.78 6.64 9.31
N VAL A 152 7.66 5.99 9.04
CA VAL A 152 6.36 6.65 8.87
C VAL A 152 5.35 6.10 9.86
N ASP A 153 4.70 7.00 10.59
CA ASP A 153 3.52 6.72 11.41
C ASP A 153 2.33 7.44 10.77
N ILE A 154 1.18 6.78 10.73
CA ILE A 154 -0.04 7.34 10.16
C ILE A 154 -1.19 7.05 11.12
N THR A 155 -1.97 8.07 11.46
CA THR A 155 -3.28 7.92 12.08
C THR A 155 -4.35 8.44 11.14
N TRP A 156 -5.50 7.78 11.15
CA TRP A 156 -6.62 8.22 10.32
C TRP A 156 -7.94 8.08 11.05
N ALA A 157 -8.88 8.99 10.73
CA ALA A 157 -10.28 8.90 11.10
C ALA A 157 -11.16 9.40 9.95
N LYS A 158 -12.40 8.93 9.92
CA LYS A 158 -13.34 9.20 8.82
C LYS A 158 -12.72 8.87 7.45
N ALA A 159 -11.97 7.77 7.40
CA ALA A 159 -11.25 7.28 6.24
C ALA A 159 -10.23 8.28 5.64
N ARG A 160 -9.68 9.19 6.45
CA ARG A 160 -8.69 10.19 6.03
C ARG A 160 -7.57 10.29 7.07
N ALA A 161 -6.35 10.54 6.61
CA ALA A 161 -5.24 10.78 7.53
C ALA A 161 -5.54 12.00 8.41
N GLU A 162 -5.34 11.86 9.72
CA GLU A 162 -5.39 12.96 10.70
C GLU A 162 -3.99 13.42 11.06
N GLU A 163 -3.04 12.48 11.16
CA GLU A 163 -1.65 12.77 11.43
C GLU A 163 -0.77 11.83 10.60
N ILE A 164 0.24 12.40 9.98
CA ILE A 164 1.30 11.69 9.29
C ILE A 164 2.61 12.17 9.91
N ARG A 165 3.35 11.27 10.54
CA ARG A 165 4.66 11.56 11.10
C ARG A 165 5.72 10.84 10.28
N ILE A 166 6.66 11.60 9.73
CA ILE A 166 7.77 11.07 8.94
C ILE A 166 9.08 11.42 9.64
N VAL A 167 9.89 10.42 9.89
CA VAL A 167 11.25 10.58 10.45
C VAL A 167 12.24 10.20 9.37
N SER A 168 13.05 11.17 8.95
CA SER A 168 14.20 10.94 8.08
C SER A 168 15.41 10.57 8.92
N HIS A 169 16.02 9.42 8.64
CA HIS A 169 17.25 8.97 9.32
C HIS A 169 18.52 9.27 8.51
N ALA A 170 18.36 9.60 7.22
CA ALA A 170 19.47 9.91 6.31
C ALA A 170 19.54 11.39 5.92
N GLY A 171 18.57 12.21 6.32
CA GLY A 171 18.53 13.62 5.95
C GLY A 171 18.28 13.85 4.44
N THR A 172 17.62 12.91 3.77
CA THR A 172 17.29 13.01 2.34
C THR A 172 15.96 13.71 2.12
N VAL A 173 15.77 14.24 0.91
CA VAL A 173 14.49 14.80 0.46
C VAL A 173 13.39 13.74 0.54
N CYS A 174 12.23 14.13 1.05
CA CYS A 174 11.05 13.30 1.16
C CYS A 174 9.89 13.91 0.37
N VAL A 175 9.58 13.32 -0.79
CA VAL A 175 8.39 13.69 -1.55
C VAL A 175 7.21 12.88 -1.04
N VAL A 176 6.13 13.55 -0.66
CA VAL A 176 4.93 12.90 -0.11
C VAL A 176 3.74 13.16 -1.03
N LYS A 177 3.08 12.09 -1.46
CA LYS A 177 1.81 12.12 -2.18
C LYS A 177 0.69 11.64 -1.26
N TYR A 178 -0.33 12.45 -1.10
CA TYR A 178 -1.54 12.09 -0.37
C TYR A 178 -2.76 12.62 -1.13
N ALA A 179 -3.74 11.75 -1.43
CA ALA A 179 -4.97 12.15 -2.14
C ALA A 179 -5.96 12.93 -1.28
N GLY A 180 -5.76 12.96 0.04
CA GLY A 180 -6.50 13.81 0.98
C GLY A 180 -5.81 15.16 1.14
N VAL A 181 -6.56 16.17 1.56
CA VAL A 181 -6.02 17.51 1.84
C VAL A 181 -5.17 17.47 3.10
N ALA A 182 -3.92 17.89 3.00
CA ALA A 182 -3.07 18.14 4.16
C ALA A 182 -3.09 19.64 4.46
N ASP A 183 -3.61 20.04 5.62
CA ASP A 183 -3.77 21.47 5.96
C ASP A 183 -2.56 22.10 6.61
N ASP A 184 -1.63 21.30 7.12
CA ASP A 184 -0.51 21.85 7.86
C ASP A 184 0.70 20.92 7.76
N VAL A 185 1.71 21.36 7.05
CA VAL A 185 3.03 20.71 7.06
C VAL A 185 3.88 21.47 8.07
N ARG A 186 4.10 20.86 9.24
CA ARG A 186 5.01 21.43 10.24
C ARG A 186 6.30 20.63 10.25
N ASN A 187 7.40 21.33 10.08
CA ASN A 187 8.71 20.82 10.39
C ASN A 187 8.90 20.94 11.92
N ASP A 188 8.99 19.82 12.64
CA ASP A 188 9.25 19.85 14.09
C ASP A 188 10.75 19.97 14.33
N GLU A 189 11.23 21.23 14.35
CA GLU A 189 12.64 21.60 14.55
C GLU A 189 13.17 21.39 15.95
N ARG A 190 12.50 20.70 16.86
CA ARG A 190 12.91 20.62 18.25
C ARG A 190 14.24 19.87 18.51
N ARG A 191 14.99 19.52 17.47
CA ARG A 191 16.37 19.00 17.65
C ARG A 191 17.29 19.34 16.48
N ARG A 192 17.58 20.59 16.22
CA ARG A 192 18.86 21.19 15.79
C ARG A 192 18.63 22.45 14.96
N THR A 193 19.39 23.48 15.27
CA THR A 193 19.57 24.73 14.55
C THR A 193 19.99 24.48 13.10
N GLY A 194 19.10 24.69 12.17
CA GLY A 194 19.32 24.71 10.73
C GLY A 194 17.97 24.93 10.05
N SER A 195 17.80 26.08 9.41
CA SER A 195 16.56 26.41 8.73
C SER A 195 16.33 25.48 7.54
N VAL A 196 15.15 24.92 7.43
CA VAL A 196 14.71 24.20 6.25
C VAL A 196 13.32 24.73 5.89
N ASP A 197 13.21 25.35 4.76
CA ASP A 197 11.91 25.72 4.18
C ASP A 197 11.27 24.47 3.59
N GLY A 198 10.15 24.05 4.16
CA GLY A 198 9.41 22.89 3.67
C GLY A 198 8.51 23.26 2.50
N HIS A 199 8.71 22.63 1.35
CA HIS A 199 7.84 22.74 0.20
C HIS A 199 7.10 21.42 -0.02
N VAL A 200 5.79 21.48 -0.18
CA VAL A 200 4.96 20.32 -0.53
C VAL A 200 4.48 20.50 -1.97
N ASP A 201 5.04 19.72 -2.89
CA ASP A 201 4.59 19.72 -4.26
C ASP A 201 3.31 18.90 -4.43
N HIS A 202 2.23 19.60 -4.76
CA HIS A 202 1.00 18.99 -5.25
C HIS A 202 1.12 18.72 -6.75
N MET A 203 1.52 17.54 -7.13
CA MET A 203 1.45 17.13 -8.53
C MET A 203 0.03 16.67 -8.89
N GLY A 204 -0.75 17.62 -9.43
CA GLY A 204 -1.84 17.39 -10.36
C GLY A 204 -3.10 16.73 -9.85
N GLY A 205 -4.04 17.52 -9.37
CA GLY A 205 -5.45 17.14 -9.19
C GLY A 205 -6.20 18.26 -8.50
N LEU A 206 -6.99 18.96 -9.26
CA LEU A 206 -7.93 20.02 -8.98
C LEU A 206 -8.41 20.18 -7.53
N ASP A 207 -8.27 21.43 -7.06
CA ASP A 207 -9.00 22.07 -5.97
C ASP A 207 -9.02 21.33 -4.60
N ALA A 208 -7.93 21.47 -3.88
CA ALA A 208 -7.90 21.17 -2.47
C ALA A 208 -8.20 22.45 -1.66
N LEU A 209 -9.44 22.61 -1.25
CA LEU A 209 -9.81 23.51 -0.16
C LEU A 209 -9.46 22.84 1.17
N ALA A 210 -8.65 23.53 1.92
CA ALA A 210 -8.05 23.11 3.17
C ALA A 210 -9.04 22.76 4.27
N THR A 211 -8.85 21.65 4.95
CA THR A 211 -9.35 21.38 6.29
C THR A 211 -8.32 20.64 7.12
N GLY A 212 -7.76 21.38 8.07
CA GLY A 212 -6.76 21.11 9.09
C GLY A 212 -6.29 19.68 9.38
N ARG A 213 -5.13 19.27 8.84
CA ARG A 213 -4.49 18.02 9.24
C ARG A 213 -2.97 18.12 9.23
N ARG A 214 -2.38 17.55 10.25
CA ARG A 214 -0.99 17.76 10.63
C ARG A 214 -0.05 16.77 9.96
N LEU A 215 0.89 17.25 9.17
CA LEU A 215 2.07 16.50 8.72
C LEU A 215 3.24 16.89 9.61
N LEU A 216 3.81 15.95 10.35
CA LEU A 216 5.00 16.18 11.16
C LEU A 216 6.18 15.47 10.51
N ALA A 217 7.16 16.22 10.05
CA ALA A 217 8.42 15.65 9.60
C ALA A 217 9.52 15.98 10.59
N ASN A 218 10.14 14.95 11.16
CA ASN A 218 11.29 15.07 12.02
C ASN A 218 12.51 14.48 11.30
N GLY A 219 13.50 15.27 11.00
CA GLY A 219 14.70 14.77 10.33
C GLY A 219 15.97 15.54 10.66
N VAL A 220 17.08 14.85 10.60
CA VAL A 220 18.42 15.45 10.62
C VAL A 220 18.69 15.95 9.20
N GLY A 221 18.37 17.23 8.94
CA GLY A 221 18.79 17.97 7.75
C GLY A 221 18.32 17.37 6.41
N GLY A 222 17.02 17.41 6.10
CA GLY A 222 16.47 17.05 4.80
C GLY A 222 15.28 17.93 4.44
N GLU A 223 15.18 18.31 3.19
CA GLU A 223 14.06 19.08 2.64
C GLU A 223 12.84 18.16 2.46
N ILE A 224 11.64 18.67 2.73
CA ILE A 224 10.37 18.08 2.32
C ILE A 224 9.90 18.87 1.11
N LEU A 225 9.76 18.21 -0.01
CA LEU A 225 9.20 18.76 -1.24
C LEU A 225 7.80 18.18 -1.48
#